data_3ca7e45141fa63c0fdaec75efdb4e246
#
_entry.id   3ca7e45141fa63c0fdaec75efdb4e246
#
_cell.length_a   1.000
_cell.length_b   1.000
_cell.length_c   1.000
_cell.angle_alpha   90.00
_cell.angle_beta   90.00
_cell.angle_gamma   90.00
#
_symmetry.space_group_name_H-M   'P 1'
#
loop_
_entity.id
_entity.type
_entity.pdbx_description
1 polymer ?
#
loop_
_entity_poly.entity_id
_entity_poly.type
_entity_poly.pdbx_seq_one_letter_code
_entity_poly.pdbx_strand_id
1 'polypeptide(L)'
;MKHIVFITNPISGTISKAGIPELVEVHLDHARFSYEFVSTQYAGHATLLAQEAAASGADIVCAIGGDGTVNEVGRGLLGTETAMAILPCGSGNGLARHLMLPMDLKRCLDIINLDTVETLDSGVINGHPFFCTCGMGFDAFISMKFAEAGKRGLMTYVEQMLREGLSYKPETYEIEDEMGSKTYKAFLISAANASQYGNNAYIAPHASMSDGLLDVIIMQPFSLIEAPQVTLEMLNKTIDKNVNIRTFKARHVHIHRSKPGLIHYDGDPLMSDADVEIEVKPKSICVVVNPHADEAARQPNMMQTAASELFYNMDRIRTQITRQGRNIQATNLKLLRKLNLK
;
A
#
# COMPACT_ATOMS: atom_id res chain seq x y z
N MET A 1 31.89 9.24 11.11
CA MET A 1 30.58 9.37 11.78
C MET A 1 29.60 9.72 10.69
N LYS A 2 28.55 8.92 10.49
CA LYS A 2 27.52 9.19 9.49
C LYS A 2 26.63 10.34 9.92
N HIS A 3 26.09 11.09 8.95
CA HIS A 3 25.20 12.22 9.20
C HIS A 3 23.77 11.91 8.78
N ILE A 4 22.80 12.14 9.68
CA ILE A 4 21.37 11.92 9.45
C ILE A 4 20.63 13.25 9.43
N VAL A 5 19.87 13.51 8.36
CA VAL A 5 18.94 14.65 8.31
C VAL A 5 17.53 14.14 8.53
N PHE A 6 16.91 14.53 9.64
CA PHE A 6 15.52 14.21 9.96
C PHE A 6 14.58 15.26 9.35
N ILE A 7 13.79 14.87 8.34
CA ILE A 7 12.80 15.75 7.71
C ILE A 7 11.43 15.52 8.33
N THR A 8 10.90 16.54 8.99
CA THR A 8 9.61 16.48 9.68
C THR A 8 8.57 17.30 8.94
N ASN A 9 7.43 16.69 8.59
CA ASN A 9 6.25 17.44 8.17
C ASN A 9 5.33 17.67 9.39
N PRO A 10 5.28 18.89 9.96
CA PRO A 10 4.60 19.12 11.24
C PRO A 10 3.09 18.87 11.22
N ILE A 11 2.45 19.00 10.04
CA ILE A 11 0.99 18.85 9.88
C ILE A 11 0.57 17.46 9.36
N SER A 12 1.52 16.58 9.01
CA SER A 12 1.21 15.25 8.47
C SER A 12 1.03 14.21 9.57
N GLY A 13 0.33 13.11 9.22
CA GLY A 13 0.18 11.95 10.10
C GLY A 13 -0.84 12.12 11.22
N THR A 14 -0.91 11.11 12.08
CA THR A 14 -1.88 11.01 13.19
C THR A 14 -1.22 11.03 14.57
N ILE A 15 0.11 10.98 14.62
CA ILE A 15 0.91 10.95 15.86
C ILE A 15 1.54 12.32 16.10
N SER A 16 1.51 12.80 17.35
CA SER A 16 2.24 14.00 17.73
C SER A 16 3.75 13.80 17.57
N LYS A 17 4.41 14.76 16.93
CA LYS A 17 5.85 14.71 16.68
C LYS A 17 6.68 15.48 17.69
N ALA A 18 6.03 16.14 18.68
CA ALA A 18 6.71 17.00 19.65
C ALA A 18 7.79 16.26 20.48
N GLY A 19 7.57 14.97 20.77
CA GLY A 19 8.53 14.16 21.53
C GLY A 19 9.59 13.43 20.69
N ILE A 20 9.57 13.57 19.35
CA ILE A 20 10.51 12.83 18.49
C ILE A 20 11.96 13.31 18.67
N PRO A 21 12.25 14.61 18.78
CA PRO A 21 13.63 15.05 19.02
C PRO A 21 14.22 14.45 20.32
N GLU A 22 13.45 14.41 21.40
CA GLU A 22 13.86 13.79 22.66
C GLU A 22 14.06 12.27 22.50
N LEU A 23 13.17 11.62 21.75
CA LEU A 23 13.28 10.19 21.47
C LEU A 23 14.57 9.87 20.68
N VAL A 24 14.92 10.69 19.68
CA VAL A 24 16.16 10.57 18.91
C VAL A 24 17.37 10.79 19.80
N GLU A 25 17.36 11.84 20.63
CA GLU A 25 18.45 12.13 21.57
C GLU A 25 18.73 10.96 22.50
N VAL A 26 17.69 10.25 22.95
CA VAL A 26 17.85 9.15 23.93
C VAL A 26 18.20 7.82 23.24
N HIS A 27 17.75 7.57 22.02
CA HIS A 27 17.82 6.23 21.42
C HIS A 27 18.73 6.11 20.19
N LEU A 28 19.15 7.22 19.58
CA LEU A 28 20.11 7.17 18.47
C LEU A 28 21.52 6.88 19.03
N ASP A 29 22.31 6.10 18.32
CA ASP A 29 23.70 5.82 18.64
C ASP A 29 24.61 7.01 18.25
N HIS A 30 24.82 7.92 19.16
CA HIS A 30 25.65 9.13 18.99
C HIS A 30 27.14 8.85 18.76
N ALA A 31 27.62 7.64 19.01
CA ALA A 31 28.99 7.27 18.68
C ALA A 31 29.13 7.02 17.14
N ARG A 32 28.03 6.67 16.48
CA ARG A 32 28.00 6.36 15.05
C ARG A 32 27.41 7.48 14.21
N PHE A 33 26.42 8.21 14.76
CA PHE A 33 25.63 9.17 14.02
C PHE A 33 25.66 10.59 14.62
N SER A 34 25.84 11.58 13.75
CA SER A 34 25.42 12.97 14.00
C SER A 34 24.10 13.23 13.30
N TYR A 35 23.34 14.21 13.74
CA TYR A 35 22.05 14.49 13.14
C TYR A 35 21.64 15.95 13.24
N GLU A 36 20.67 16.31 12.37
CA GLU A 36 19.94 17.57 12.44
C GLU A 36 18.45 17.36 12.10
N PHE A 37 17.62 18.32 12.51
CA PHE A 37 16.20 18.33 12.19
C PHE A 37 15.86 19.50 11.30
N VAL A 38 15.10 19.21 10.22
CA VAL A 38 14.53 20.21 9.33
C VAL A 38 13.01 19.99 9.18
N SER A 39 12.25 21.08 9.06
CA SER A 39 10.79 21.01 8.96
C SER A 39 10.30 21.51 7.63
N THR A 40 9.34 20.78 7.05
CA THR A 40 8.67 21.22 5.82
C THR A 40 7.74 22.40 6.09
N GLN A 41 7.57 23.27 5.10
CA GLN A 41 6.74 24.48 5.19
C GLN A 41 5.52 24.41 4.26
N TYR A 42 5.59 23.59 3.19
CA TYR A 42 4.55 23.43 2.17
C TYR A 42 4.63 22.05 1.53
N ALA A 43 3.63 21.67 0.76
CA ALA A 43 3.62 20.41 0.01
C ALA A 43 4.73 20.40 -1.06
N GLY A 44 5.45 19.30 -1.17
CA GLY A 44 6.63 19.17 -2.05
C GLY A 44 7.94 19.63 -1.43
N HIS A 45 7.92 20.33 -0.28
CA HIS A 45 9.14 20.84 0.35
C HIS A 45 10.08 19.73 0.85
N ALA A 46 9.54 18.57 1.25
CA ALA A 46 10.38 17.45 1.69
C ALA A 46 11.26 16.91 0.56
N THR A 47 10.81 17.00 -0.70
CA THR A 47 11.63 16.62 -1.86
C THR A 47 12.86 17.51 -2.00
N LEU A 48 12.68 18.83 -1.88
CA LEU A 48 13.77 19.81 -1.98
C LEU A 48 14.75 19.64 -0.81
N LEU A 49 14.24 19.51 0.42
CA LEU A 49 15.08 19.30 1.61
C LEU A 49 15.90 18.00 1.51
N ALA A 50 15.31 16.94 0.96
CA ALA A 50 16.01 15.67 0.75
C ALA A 50 17.12 15.82 -0.31
N GLN A 51 16.86 16.54 -1.41
CA GLN A 51 17.87 16.84 -2.43
C GLN A 51 19.02 17.69 -1.87
N GLU A 52 18.71 18.72 -1.10
CA GLU A 52 19.70 19.58 -0.45
C GLU A 52 20.56 18.78 0.55
N ALA A 53 19.91 17.91 1.36
CA ALA A 53 20.63 17.05 2.32
C ALA A 53 21.57 16.07 1.58
N ALA A 54 21.11 15.42 0.52
CA ALA A 54 21.94 14.52 -0.27
C ALA A 54 23.11 15.27 -0.94
N ALA A 55 22.84 16.44 -1.53
CA ALA A 55 23.87 17.28 -2.15
C ALA A 55 24.91 17.79 -1.13
N SER A 56 24.52 17.96 0.14
CA SER A 56 25.39 18.35 1.26
C SER A 56 26.15 17.19 1.86
N GLY A 57 25.97 15.98 1.37
CA GLY A 57 26.68 14.78 1.81
C GLY A 57 26.09 14.07 3.02
N ALA A 58 24.78 14.21 3.25
CA ALA A 58 24.10 13.40 4.27
C ALA A 58 24.16 11.91 3.89
N ASP A 59 24.50 11.04 4.85
CA ASP A 59 24.50 9.60 4.65
C ASP A 59 23.09 9.02 4.66
N ILE A 60 22.21 9.60 5.49
CA ILE A 60 20.82 9.16 5.67
C ILE A 60 19.92 10.39 5.73
N VAL A 61 18.79 10.32 5.03
CA VAL A 61 17.67 11.25 5.21
C VAL A 61 16.48 10.49 5.77
N CYS A 62 16.04 10.88 6.98
CA CYS A 62 14.94 10.21 7.65
C CYS A 62 13.64 10.96 7.50
N ALA A 63 12.65 10.33 6.84
CA ALA A 63 11.31 10.87 6.69
C ALA A 63 10.48 10.66 7.96
N ILE A 64 10.10 11.74 8.65
CA ILE A 64 9.19 11.72 9.82
C ILE A 64 7.80 12.13 9.37
N GLY A 65 6.95 11.16 9.02
CA GLY A 65 5.63 11.48 8.49
C GLY A 65 4.81 10.28 8.09
N GLY A 66 3.78 10.53 7.30
CA GLY A 66 2.98 9.51 6.61
C GLY A 66 3.47 9.27 5.19
N ASP A 67 2.69 8.51 4.42
CA ASP A 67 3.03 8.06 3.06
C ASP A 67 3.44 9.20 2.13
N GLY A 68 2.73 10.34 2.15
CA GLY A 68 3.09 11.51 1.34
C GLY A 68 4.47 12.08 1.68
N THR A 69 4.83 12.19 2.98
CA THR A 69 6.17 12.68 3.38
C THR A 69 7.26 11.69 2.96
N VAL A 70 7.01 10.40 3.10
CA VAL A 70 7.92 9.34 2.67
C VAL A 70 8.12 9.38 1.15
N ASN A 71 7.03 9.55 0.38
CA ASN A 71 7.11 9.68 -1.07
C ASN A 71 7.89 10.93 -1.49
N GLU A 72 7.63 12.09 -0.87
CA GLU A 72 8.38 13.32 -1.17
C GLU A 72 9.88 13.17 -0.89
N VAL A 73 10.27 12.60 0.26
CA VAL A 73 11.68 12.34 0.59
C VAL A 73 12.29 11.35 -0.40
N GLY A 74 11.60 10.24 -0.66
CA GLY A 74 12.07 9.23 -1.62
C GLY A 74 12.34 9.82 -3.01
N ARG A 75 11.42 10.68 -3.51
CA ARG A 75 11.62 11.38 -4.79
C ARG A 75 12.87 12.27 -4.79
N GLY A 76 13.19 12.90 -3.68
CA GLY A 76 14.40 13.71 -3.55
C GLY A 76 15.69 12.90 -3.56
N LEU A 77 15.63 11.63 -3.19
CA LEU A 77 16.78 10.74 -3.06
C LEU A 77 16.97 9.78 -4.23
N LEU A 78 16.06 9.75 -5.21
CA LEU A 78 16.17 8.88 -6.39
C LEU A 78 17.50 9.09 -7.11
N GLY A 79 18.24 7.99 -7.34
CA GLY A 79 19.52 8.01 -8.03
C GLY A 79 20.69 8.58 -7.23
N THR A 80 20.51 8.83 -5.93
CA THR A 80 21.58 9.23 -5.01
C THR A 80 22.09 8.03 -4.19
N GLU A 81 23.25 8.17 -3.55
CA GLU A 81 23.78 7.20 -2.60
C GLU A 81 23.26 7.40 -1.17
N THR A 82 22.58 8.52 -0.91
CA THR A 82 21.99 8.83 0.39
C THR A 82 20.82 7.89 0.68
N ALA A 83 20.85 7.22 1.84
CA ALA A 83 19.82 6.27 2.19
C ALA A 83 18.58 6.96 2.79
N MET A 84 17.38 6.52 2.41
CA MET A 84 16.14 6.92 3.05
C MET A 84 15.89 6.07 4.28
N ALA A 85 15.65 6.68 5.44
CA ALA A 85 15.07 6.04 6.62
C ALA A 85 13.63 6.52 6.84
N ILE A 86 12.84 5.77 7.58
CA ILE A 86 11.42 6.09 7.82
C ILE A 86 11.10 5.98 9.31
N LEU A 87 10.56 7.07 9.88
CA LEU A 87 9.84 7.08 11.15
C LEU A 87 8.33 7.21 10.86
N PRO A 88 7.56 6.12 10.90
CA PRO A 88 6.19 6.08 10.40
C PRO A 88 5.21 6.77 11.35
N CYS A 89 4.72 7.95 10.99
CA CYS A 89 3.77 8.73 11.77
C CYS A 89 2.39 8.87 11.09
N GLY A 90 2.18 8.23 9.96
CA GLY A 90 0.93 8.26 9.20
C GLY A 90 -0.08 7.21 9.68
N SER A 91 -1.28 7.24 9.06
CA SER A 91 -2.30 6.22 9.27
C SER A 91 -2.07 4.96 8.42
N GLY A 92 -1.56 5.10 7.19
CA GLY A 92 -1.33 4.00 6.25
C GLY A 92 0.02 3.34 6.44
N ASN A 93 1.08 4.12 6.27
CA ASN A 93 2.48 3.74 6.34
C ASN A 93 2.81 2.53 5.44
N GLY A 94 2.36 2.60 4.17
CA GLY A 94 2.41 1.47 3.23
C GLY A 94 3.83 0.97 2.99
N LEU A 95 4.77 1.86 2.67
CA LEU A 95 6.17 1.50 2.44
C LEU A 95 6.84 0.97 3.70
N ALA A 96 6.67 1.65 4.85
CA ALA A 96 7.24 1.19 6.12
C ALA A 96 6.75 -0.21 6.50
N ARG A 97 5.45 -0.50 6.28
CA ARG A 97 4.88 -1.84 6.53
C ARG A 97 5.36 -2.89 5.54
N HIS A 98 5.54 -2.52 4.27
CA HIS A 98 6.13 -3.43 3.28
C HIS A 98 7.55 -3.84 3.67
N LEU A 99 8.35 -2.88 4.12
CA LEU A 99 9.72 -3.08 4.61
C LEU A 99 9.78 -3.71 6.02
N MET A 100 8.64 -4.11 6.58
CA MET A 100 8.52 -4.71 7.93
C MET A 100 9.15 -3.83 9.01
N LEU A 101 9.10 -2.50 8.84
CA LEU A 101 9.50 -1.56 9.88
C LEU A 101 8.45 -1.56 11.00
N PRO A 102 8.87 -1.54 12.27
CA PRO A 102 7.96 -1.40 13.39
C PRO A 102 7.14 -0.11 13.32
N MET A 103 5.90 -0.11 13.82
CA MET A 103 5.12 1.12 13.96
C MET A 103 5.45 1.87 15.27
N ASP A 104 6.30 1.31 16.09
CA ASP A 104 6.89 1.92 17.29
C ASP A 104 8.16 2.69 16.90
N LEU A 105 8.18 4.00 17.18
CA LEU A 105 9.27 4.89 16.74
C LEU A 105 10.61 4.57 17.40
N LYS A 106 10.62 4.09 18.65
CA LYS A 106 11.83 3.67 19.33
C LYS A 106 12.45 2.48 18.60
N ARG A 107 11.65 1.47 18.28
CA ARG A 107 12.11 0.30 17.52
C ARG A 107 12.57 0.68 16.11
N CYS A 108 11.98 1.71 15.50
CA CYS A 108 12.49 2.23 14.22
C CYS A 108 13.89 2.83 14.37
N LEU A 109 14.16 3.55 15.47
CA LEU A 109 15.50 4.06 15.77
C LEU A 109 16.50 2.91 16.02
N ASP A 110 16.07 1.82 16.66
CA ASP A 110 16.91 0.63 16.80
C ASP A 110 17.27 0.04 15.41
N ILE A 111 16.36 0.05 14.43
CA ILE A 111 16.65 -0.36 13.04
C ILE A 111 17.63 0.62 12.37
N ILE A 112 17.44 1.93 12.55
CA ILE A 112 18.39 2.93 12.03
C ILE A 112 19.80 2.72 12.63
N ASN A 113 19.89 2.42 13.90
CA ASN A 113 21.15 2.10 14.56
C ASN A 113 21.84 0.85 14.02
N LEU A 114 21.11 -0.12 13.45
CA LEU A 114 21.68 -1.29 12.77
C LEU A 114 22.36 -0.90 11.45
N ASP A 115 21.92 0.20 10.82
CA ASP A 115 22.53 0.78 9.62
C ASP A 115 22.60 -0.20 8.44
N THR A 116 21.56 -1.02 8.29
CA THR A 116 21.44 -1.93 7.16
C THR A 116 20.74 -1.22 6.00
N VAL A 117 21.46 -1.02 4.91
CA VAL A 117 20.97 -0.32 3.72
C VAL A 117 20.87 -1.28 2.55
N GLU A 118 19.75 -1.26 1.86
CA GLU A 118 19.54 -1.97 0.60
C GLU A 118 19.20 -0.98 -0.51
N THR A 119 19.61 -1.31 -1.74
CA THR A 119 19.21 -0.55 -2.94
C THR A 119 18.01 -1.23 -3.56
N LEU A 120 16.88 -0.53 -3.54
CA LEU A 120 15.57 -1.04 -3.93
C LEU A 120 15.09 -0.41 -5.25
N ASP A 121 14.08 -1.05 -5.82
CA ASP A 121 13.42 -0.58 -7.03
C ASP A 121 12.39 0.50 -6.69
N SER A 122 12.09 1.37 -7.64
CA SER A 122 10.92 2.24 -7.64
C SER A 122 10.13 2.05 -8.93
N GLY A 123 8.93 2.61 -9.00
CA GLY A 123 8.17 2.67 -10.24
C GLY A 123 8.00 4.11 -10.72
N VAL A 124 7.62 4.24 -11.99
CA VAL A 124 7.26 5.54 -12.60
C VAL A 124 5.98 5.35 -13.41
N ILE A 125 5.02 6.26 -13.22
CA ILE A 125 3.80 6.36 -14.03
C ILE A 125 3.74 7.74 -14.68
N ASN A 126 3.78 7.81 -16.01
CA ASN A 126 3.80 9.06 -16.78
C ASN A 126 4.80 10.11 -16.22
N GLY A 127 6.02 9.67 -15.88
CA GLY A 127 7.06 10.54 -15.33
C GLY A 127 6.96 10.80 -13.81
N HIS A 128 5.94 10.32 -13.13
CA HIS A 128 5.76 10.48 -11.69
C HIS A 128 6.25 9.25 -10.92
N PRO A 129 7.30 9.39 -10.09
CA PRO A 129 7.82 8.27 -9.30
C PRO A 129 6.84 7.81 -8.20
N PHE A 130 6.82 6.50 -7.97
CA PHE A 130 6.12 5.88 -6.85
C PHE A 130 6.95 4.77 -6.21
N PHE A 131 6.70 4.48 -4.95
CA PHE A 131 7.44 3.47 -4.17
C PHE A 131 6.54 2.30 -3.77
N CYS A 132 5.26 2.55 -3.54
CA CYS A 132 4.31 1.50 -3.21
C CYS A 132 3.51 1.06 -4.43
N THR A 133 2.56 1.87 -4.87
CA THR A 133 1.62 1.52 -5.93
C THR A 133 1.27 2.73 -6.79
N CYS A 134 1.00 2.46 -8.05
CA CYS A 134 0.28 3.39 -8.90
C CYS A 134 -0.93 2.70 -9.52
N GLY A 135 -1.87 3.47 -10.06
CA GLY A 135 -3.01 2.83 -10.68
C GLY A 135 -4.03 3.79 -11.26
N MET A 136 -5.12 3.21 -11.74
CA MET A 136 -6.22 3.91 -12.40
C MET A 136 -7.55 3.19 -12.15
N GLY A 137 -8.63 3.80 -12.60
CA GLY A 137 -9.96 3.27 -12.36
C GLY A 137 -10.47 3.69 -10.98
N PHE A 138 -11.13 2.77 -10.27
CA PHE A 138 -11.67 3.04 -8.94
C PHE A 138 -10.60 3.43 -7.92
N ASP A 139 -9.40 2.89 -8.04
CA ASP A 139 -8.24 3.17 -7.20
C ASP A 139 -7.88 4.67 -7.22
N ALA A 140 -7.67 5.23 -8.42
CA ALA A 140 -7.40 6.65 -8.58
C ALA A 140 -8.60 7.54 -8.20
N PHE A 141 -9.83 7.08 -8.49
CA PHE A 141 -11.03 7.79 -8.11
C PHE A 141 -11.18 7.92 -6.58
N ILE A 142 -10.92 6.85 -5.83
CA ILE A 142 -10.94 6.88 -4.36
C ILE A 142 -9.81 7.74 -3.80
N SER A 143 -8.62 7.72 -4.41
CA SER A 143 -7.51 8.59 -4.01
C SER A 143 -7.89 10.07 -4.14
N MET A 144 -8.56 10.45 -5.23
CA MET A 144 -9.11 11.80 -5.40
C MET A 144 -10.15 12.15 -4.34
N LYS A 145 -11.12 11.27 -4.09
CA LYS A 145 -12.16 11.48 -3.07
C LYS A 145 -11.58 11.63 -1.67
N PHE A 146 -10.55 10.86 -1.37
CA PHE A 146 -9.85 10.95 -0.09
C PHE A 146 -9.08 12.28 0.05
N ALA A 147 -8.45 12.74 -1.01
CA ALA A 147 -7.78 14.04 -1.05
C ALA A 147 -8.79 15.20 -0.85
N GLU A 148 -9.96 15.14 -1.51
CA GLU A 148 -11.04 16.13 -1.38
C GLU A 148 -11.66 16.16 0.04
N ALA A 149 -11.78 15.02 0.70
CA ALA A 149 -12.44 14.92 2.01
C ALA A 149 -11.69 15.65 3.13
N GLY A 150 -10.39 15.91 2.97
CA GLY A 150 -9.55 16.61 3.96
C GLY A 150 -9.40 15.88 5.31
N LYS A 151 -10.13 14.78 5.50
CA LYS A 151 -10.07 13.93 6.69
C LYS A 151 -9.18 12.73 6.41
N ARG A 152 -8.28 12.43 7.34
CA ARG A 152 -7.35 11.30 7.22
C ARG A 152 -7.78 10.15 8.13
N GLY A 153 -7.52 8.91 7.70
CA GLY A 153 -7.75 7.71 8.51
C GLY A 153 -8.43 6.58 7.74
N LEU A 154 -8.19 5.36 8.19
CA LEU A 154 -8.71 4.14 7.56
C LEU A 154 -10.24 4.14 7.46
N MET A 155 -10.95 4.58 8.50
CA MET A 155 -12.42 4.59 8.51
C MET A 155 -12.99 5.52 7.45
N THR A 156 -12.39 6.69 7.24
CA THR A 156 -12.81 7.62 6.17
C THR A 156 -12.60 6.99 4.79
N TYR A 157 -11.49 6.30 4.60
CA TYR A 157 -11.19 5.59 3.36
C TYR A 157 -12.21 4.47 3.09
N VAL A 158 -12.50 3.63 4.07
CA VAL A 158 -13.49 2.55 3.96
C VAL A 158 -14.90 3.09 3.69
N GLU A 159 -15.31 4.16 4.37
CA GLU A 159 -16.60 4.81 4.15
C GLU A 159 -16.73 5.33 2.71
N GLN A 160 -15.71 6.01 2.20
CA GLN A 160 -15.68 6.49 0.82
C GLN A 160 -15.71 5.33 -0.19
N MET A 161 -14.94 4.27 0.05
CA MET A 161 -14.95 3.08 -0.79
C MET A 161 -16.34 2.45 -0.90
N LEU A 162 -17.04 2.28 0.22
CA LEU A 162 -18.37 1.67 0.22
C LEU A 162 -19.40 2.57 -0.45
N ARG A 163 -19.35 3.88 -0.18
CA ARG A 163 -20.29 4.84 -0.75
C ARG A 163 -20.13 5.01 -2.25
N GLU A 164 -18.90 5.19 -2.72
CA GLU A 164 -18.60 5.53 -4.10
C GLU A 164 -18.52 4.28 -5.00
N GLY A 165 -18.13 3.13 -4.44
CA GLY A 165 -18.06 1.86 -5.16
C GLY A 165 -19.40 1.41 -5.76
N LEU A 166 -20.52 1.84 -5.11
CA LEU A 166 -21.88 1.58 -5.60
C LEU A 166 -22.19 2.25 -6.94
N SER A 167 -21.62 3.41 -7.19
CA SER A 167 -21.91 4.24 -8.37
C SER A 167 -20.82 4.19 -9.43
N TYR A 168 -19.66 3.66 -9.10
CA TYR A 168 -18.52 3.61 -10.02
C TYR A 168 -18.76 2.65 -11.17
N LYS A 169 -18.50 3.13 -12.40
CA LYS A 169 -18.65 2.33 -13.63
C LYS A 169 -17.28 1.85 -14.11
N PRO A 170 -17.07 0.52 -14.14
CA PRO A 170 -15.85 -0.05 -14.71
C PRO A 170 -15.62 0.38 -16.16
N GLU A 171 -14.36 0.70 -16.48
CA GLU A 171 -13.95 1.12 -17.82
C GLU A 171 -13.25 -0.02 -18.56
N THR A 172 -13.08 0.17 -19.88
CA THR A 172 -12.33 -0.78 -20.73
C THR A 172 -10.96 -0.20 -21.02
N TYR A 173 -9.93 -1.02 -20.84
CA TYR A 173 -8.53 -0.71 -21.02
C TYR A 173 -7.88 -1.71 -21.96
N GLU A 174 -7.06 -1.23 -22.87
CA GLU A 174 -6.13 -2.05 -23.63
C GLU A 174 -4.77 -1.98 -22.90
N ILE A 175 -4.23 -3.14 -22.53
CA ILE A 175 -3.00 -3.27 -21.77
C ILE A 175 -1.99 -4.01 -22.64
N GLU A 176 -0.87 -3.37 -22.91
CA GLU A 176 0.26 -3.92 -23.65
C GLU A 176 1.45 -4.12 -22.71
N ASP A 177 2.02 -5.29 -22.73
CA ASP A 177 3.23 -5.70 -22.03
C ASP A 177 4.21 -6.40 -22.99
N GLU A 178 5.31 -6.96 -22.47
CA GLU A 178 6.30 -7.69 -23.28
C GLU A 178 5.71 -8.94 -23.98
N MET A 179 4.53 -9.41 -23.56
CA MET A 179 3.85 -10.60 -24.12
C MET A 179 2.78 -10.24 -25.17
N GLY A 180 2.49 -8.97 -25.36
CA GLY A 180 1.50 -8.45 -26.31
C GLY A 180 0.37 -7.66 -25.69
N SER A 181 -0.65 -7.33 -26.49
CA SER A 181 -1.79 -6.50 -26.07
C SER A 181 -3.02 -7.35 -25.77
N LYS A 182 -3.76 -6.96 -24.71
CA LYS A 182 -5.06 -7.55 -24.32
C LYS A 182 -6.00 -6.49 -23.80
N THR A 183 -7.27 -6.67 -24.09
CA THR A 183 -8.33 -5.77 -23.62
C THR A 183 -9.02 -6.33 -22.38
N TYR A 184 -9.19 -5.49 -21.37
CA TYR A 184 -9.86 -5.83 -20.11
C TYR A 184 -10.92 -4.79 -19.76
N LYS A 185 -12.09 -5.27 -19.30
CA LYS A 185 -13.01 -4.41 -18.55
C LYS A 185 -12.60 -4.50 -17.08
N ALA A 186 -12.13 -3.40 -16.51
CA ALA A 186 -11.61 -3.39 -15.16
C ALA A 186 -12.34 -2.39 -14.26
N PHE A 187 -12.50 -2.77 -12.99
CA PHE A 187 -12.92 -1.91 -11.90
C PHE A 187 -11.74 -1.02 -11.44
N LEU A 188 -10.57 -1.61 -11.30
CA LEU A 188 -9.30 -0.93 -11.10
C LEU A 188 -8.15 -1.68 -11.79
N ILE A 189 -7.09 -0.95 -12.08
CA ILE A 189 -5.78 -1.48 -12.46
C ILE A 189 -4.76 -0.84 -11.52
N SER A 190 -3.93 -1.67 -10.88
CA SER A 190 -2.84 -1.21 -10.02
C SER A 190 -1.55 -1.88 -10.45
N ALA A 191 -0.46 -1.10 -10.50
CA ALA A 191 0.89 -1.63 -10.64
C ALA A 191 1.62 -1.40 -9.32
N ALA A 192 2.11 -2.48 -8.74
CA ALA A 192 2.64 -2.50 -7.39
C ALA A 192 4.13 -2.83 -7.39
N ASN A 193 4.92 -1.94 -6.82
CA ASN A 193 6.32 -2.14 -6.46
C ASN A 193 6.42 -2.68 -5.02
N ALA A 194 5.49 -2.27 -4.14
CA ALA A 194 5.33 -2.77 -2.78
C ALA A 194 3.97 -3.46 -2.59
N SER A 195 3.85 -4.32 -1.59
CA SER A 195 2.75 -5.27 -1.46
C SER A 195 1.40 -4.69 -1.08
N GLN A 196 1.33 -3.45 -0.59
CA GLN A 196 0.12 -2.94 0.06
C GLN A 196 -0.09 -1.43 -0.11
N TYR A 197 -1.33 -0.99 -0.01
CA TYR A 197 -1.72 0.43 0.07
C TYR A 197 -1.42 1.08 1.43
N GLY A 198 -1.11 0.29 2.45
CA GLY A 198 -1.03 0.68 3.84
C GLY A 198 -2.09 -0.01 4.70
N ASN A 199 -1.98 0.11 6.03
CA ASN A 199 -2.89 -0.53 7.00
C ASN A 199 -3.09 -2.02 6.79
N ASN A 200 -2.10 -2.72 6.22
CA ASN A 200 -2.16 -4.12 5.84
C ASN A 200 -3.24 -4.47 4.78
N ALA A 201 -3.64 -3.50 3.96
CA ALA A 201 -4.47 -3.74 2.79
C ALA A 201 -3.59 -4.18 1.62
N TYR A 202 -3.36 -5.48 1.51
CA TYR A 202 -2.47 -6.09 0.52
C TYR A 202 -3.17 -6.21 -0.83
N ILE A 203 -2.71 -5.45 -1.83
CA ILE A 203 -3.19 -5.53 -3.21
C ILE A 203 -2.31 -6.49 -4.04
N ALA A 204 -1.04 -6.56 -3.74
CA ALA A 204 -0.05 -7.42 -4.38
C ALA A 204 0.78 -8.15 -3.31
N PRO A 205 0.26 -9.21 -2.66
CA PRO A 205 0.91 -9.87 -1.50
C PRO A 205 2.34 -10.36 -1.77
N HIS A 206 2.68 -10.62 -3.04
CA HIS A 206 3.96 -11.17 -3.50
C HIS A 206 4.87 -10.15 -4.18
N ALA A 207 4.50 -8.85 -4.16
CA ALA A 207 5.34 -7.81 -4.73
C ALA A 207 6.67 -7.70 -3.98
N SER A 208 7.73 -7.46 -4.75
CA SER A 208 9.11 -7.33 -4.26
C SER A 208 9.75 -6.08 -4.84
N MET A 209 10.34 -5.26 -3.99
CA MET A 209 11.07 -4.06 -4.42
C MET A 209 12.52 -4.37 -4.86
N SER A 210 12.87 -5.64 -5.13
CA SER A 210 14.25 -6.03 -5.49
C SER A 210 14.32 -7.03 -6.64
N ASP A 211 13.21 -7.36 -7.30
CA ASP A 211 13.18 -8.32 -8.40
C ASP A 211 13.20 -7.68 -9.81
N GLY A 212 13.21 -6.34 -9.88
CA GLY A 212 13.20 -5.59 -11.13
C GLY A 212 11.90 -5.67 -11.90
N LEU A 213 10.78 -5.95 -11.22
CA LEU A 213 9.46 -6.13 -11.82
C LEU A 213 8.39 -5.38 -11.01
N LEU A 214 7.30 -5.02 -11.68
CA LEU A 214 6.06 -4.56 -11.04
C LEU A 214 5.03 -5.69 -11.08
N ASP A 215 4.31 -5.89 -9.98
CA ASP A 215 3.12 -6.74 -9.98
C ASP A 215 1.95 -5.91 -10.52
N VAL A 216 1.39 -6.32 -11.66
CA VAL A 216 0.23 -5.66 -12.27
C VAL A 216 -1.03 -6.43 -11.88
N ILE A 217 -1.96 -5.73 -11.27
CA ILE A 217 -3.22 -6.28 -10.77
C ILE A 217 -4.36 -5.66 -11.56
N ILE A 218 -5.16 -6.50 -12.19
CA ILE A 218 -6.39 -6.12 -12.88
C ILE A 218 -7.57 -6.70 -12.11
N MET A 219 -8.31 -5.83 -11.44
CA MET A 219 -9.54 -6.21 -10.75
C MET A 219 -10.71 -6.01 -11.71
N GLN A 220 -11.30 -7.12 -12.13
CA GLN A 220 -12.50 -7.12 -12.96
C GLN A 220 -13.72 -6.67 -12.16
N PRO A 221 -14.82 -6.26 -12.81
CA PRO A 221 -16.05 -5.92 -12.12
C PRO A 221 -16.55 -7.09 -11.26
N PHE A 222 -16.94 -6.80 -10.03
CA PHE A 222 -17.52 -7.75 -9.08
C PHE A 222 -18.80 -7.17 -8.47
N SER A 223 -19.63 -8.02 -7.88
CA SER A 223 -20.87 -7.60 -7.24
C SER A 223 -20.61 -7.02 -5.84
N LEU A 224 -21.49 -6.14 -5.37
CA LEU A 224 -21.38 -5.59 -4.00
C LEU A 224 -21.45 -6.63 -2.90
N ILE A 225 -22.09 -7.76 -3.17
CA ILE A 225 -22.15 -8.88 -2.22
C ILE A 225 -20.76 -9.50 -2.03
N GLU A 226 -19.87 -9.37 -3.02
CA GLU A 226 -18.50 -9.88 -2.98
C GLU A 226 -17.52 -8.88 -2.31
N ALA A 227 -17.90 -7.61 -2.16
CA ALA A 227 -17.01 -6.58 -1.60
C ALA A 227 -16.45 -6.92 -0.19
N PRO A 228 -17.22 -7.46 0.77
CA PRO A 228 -16.66 -7.91 2.05
C PRO A 228 -15.64 -9.02 1.89
N GLN A 229 -15.84 -9.96 0.96
CA GLN A 229 -14.88 -11.01 0.67
C GLN A 229 -13.57 -10.44 0.11
N VAL A 230 -13.65 -9.56 -0.88
CA VAL A 230 -12.48 -8.87 -1.47
C VAL A 230 -11.68 -8.15 -0.37
N THR A 231 -12.37 -7.44 0.52
CA THR A 231 -11.73 -6.75 1.66
C THR A 231 -11.00 -7.72 2.58
N LEU A 232 -11.62 -8.85 2.94
CA LEU A 232 -11.00 -9.88 3.78
C LEU A 232 -9.79 -10.53 3.08
N GLU A 233 -9.88 -10.78 1.78
CA GLU A 233 -8.78 -11.33 0.99
C GLU A 233 -7.59 -10.39 0.94
N MET A 234 -7.83 -9.07 0.82
CA MET A 234 -6.76 -8.06 0.93
C MET A 234 -6.09 -8.10 2.30
N LEU A 235 -6.86 -8.17 3.40
CA LEU A 235 -6.31 -8.23 4.75
C LEU A 235 -5.54 -9.53 5.03
N ASN A 236 -5.94 -10.63 4.42
CA ASN A 236 -5.36 -11.97 4.62
C ASN A 236 -4.27 -12.33 3.60
N LYS A 237 -3.84 -11.40 2.75
CA LYS A 237 -2.83 -11.63 1.69
C LYS A 237 -3.24 -12.74 0.69
N THR A 238 -4.52 -12.84 0.37
CA THR A 238 -5.07 -13.87 -0.52
C THR A 238 -5.86 -13.30 -1.70
N ILE A 239 -5.75 -12.01 -1.92
CA ILE A 239 -6.47 -11.29 -2.99
C ILE A 239 -6.11 -11.81 -4.40
N ASP A 240 -4.89 -12.27 -4.59
CA ASP A 240 -4.39 -12.88 -5.82
C ASP A 240 -5.12 -14.18 -6.19
N LYS A 241 -5.81 -14.83 -5.24
CA LYS A 241 -6.60 -16.05 -5.44
C LYS A 241 -8.06 -15.75 -5.84
N ASN A 242 -8.47 -14.48 -5.82
CA ASN A 242 -9.83 -14.10 -6.18
C ASN A 242 -10.07 -14.32 -7.69
N VAL A 243 -11.22 -14.87 -8.05
CA VAL A 243 -11.58 -15.19 -9.44
C VAL A 243 -11.72 -13.96 -10.34
N ASN A 244 -12.00 -12.78 -9.76
CA ASN A 244 -12.14 -11.51 -10.46
C ASN A 244 -10.79 -10.76 -10.58
N ILE A 245 -9.71 -11.34 -10.07
CA ILE A 245 -8.37 -10.75 -10.12
C ILE A 245 -7.51 -11.47 -11.17
N ARG A 246 -6.79 -10.66 -11.94
CA ARG A 246 -5.72 -11.12 -12.83
C ARG A 246 -4.43 -10.45 -12.40
N THR A 247 -3.37 -11.23 -12.26
CA THR A 247 -2.05 -10.71 -11.89
C THR A 247 -1.00 -11.20 -12.88
N PHE A 248 -0.05 -10.35 -13.18
CA PHE A 248 1.16 -10.69 -13.91
C PHE A 248 2.29 -9.75 -13.50
N LYS A 249 3.54 -10.11 -13.82
CA LYS A 249 4.70 -9.25 -13.59
C LYS A 249 5.20 -8.68 -14.90
N ALA A 250 5.58 -7.39 -14.89
CA ALA A 250 6.12 -6.71 -16.05
C ALA A 250 7.19 -5.67 -15.63
N ARG A 251 8.08 -5.35 -16.55
CA ARG A 251 9.00 -4.22 -16.39
C ARG A 251 8.42 -2.92 -16.90
N HIS A 252 7.60 -3.05 -17.92
CA HIS A 252 6.95 -1.93 -18.58
C HIS A 252 5.54 -2.35 -18.98
N VAL A 253 4.59 -1.43 -18.82
CA VAL A 253 3.20 -1.62 -19.22
C VAL A 253 2.70 -0.33 -19.86
N HIS A 254 2.18 -0.42 -21.07
CA HIS A 254 1.42 0.63 -21.70
C HIS A 254 -0.08 0.34 -21.56
N ILE A 255 -0.85 1.32 -21.09
CA ILE A 255 -2.29 1.20 -20.90
C ILE A 255 -3.00 2.28 -21.70
N HIS A 256 -3.84 1.86 -22.62
CA HIS A 256 -4.70 2.76 -23.39
C HIS A 256 -6.14 2.70 -22.89
N ARG A 257 -6.79 3.86 -22.77
CA ARG A 257 -8.22 4.02 -22.46
C ARG A 257 -8.87 5.02 -23.42
N SER A 258 -10.20 4.96 -23.57
CA SER A 258 -10.95 5.73 -24.58
C SER A 258 -10.93 7.25 -24.37
N LYS A 259 -10.53 7.76 -23.19
CA LYS A 259 -10.54 9.17 -22.82
C LYS A 259 -9.56 9.45 -21.71
N PRO A 260 -9.08 10.71 -21.53
CA PRO A 260 -8.35 11.15 -20.35
C PRO A 260 -9.10 10.85 -19.05
N GLY A 261 -8.38 10.58 -17.97
CA GLY A 261 -8.97 10.27 -16.68
C GLY A 261 -7.95 10.28 -15.54
N LEU A 262 -8.38 9.87 -14.36
CA LEU A 262 -7.55 9.85 -13.18
C LEU A 262 -6.54 8.69 -13.22
N ILE A 263 -5.34 9.00 -12.74
CA ILE A 263 -4.33 8.04 -12.26
C ILE A 263 -3.96 8.44 -10.83
N HIS A 264 -3.28 7.57 -10.11
CA HIS A 264 -2.62 7.92 -8.86
C HIS A 264 -1.22 7.31 -8.79
N TYR A 265 -0.37 7.90 -7.96
CA TYR A 265 0.93 7.37 -7.54
C TYR A 265 1.07 7.54 -6.03
N ASP A 266 1.27 6.45 -5.31
CA ASP A 266 1.28 6.38 -3.84
C ASP A 266 0.09 7.09 -3.17
N GLY A 267 -1.08 7.06 -3.82
CA GLY A 267 -2.31 7.69 -3.34
C GLY A 267 -2.51 9.15 -3.73
N ASP A 268 -1.54 9.80 -4.39
CA ASP A 268 -1.68 11.16 -4.92
C ASP A 268 -2.39 11.13 -6.29
N PRO A 269 -3.60 11.69 -6.43
CA PRO A 269 -4.37 11.65 -7.66
C PRO A 269 -3.88 12.69 -8.67
N LEU A 270 -3.91 12.33 -9.96
CA LEU A 270 -3.56 13.19 -11.07
C LEU A 270 -4.46 12.92 -12.28
N MET A 271 -4.82 13.96 -13.04
CA MET A 271 -5.41 13.79 -14.37
C MET A 271 -4.33 13.44 -15.39
N SER A 272 -4.57 12.41 -16.19
CA SER A 272 -3.66 11.96 -17.23
C SER A 272 -4.40 11.78 -18.55
N ASP A 273 -3.67 11.76 -19.64
CA ASP A 273 -4.16 11.45 -20.98
C ASP A 273 -4.71 10.01 -21.08
N ALA A 274 -5.18 9.66 -22.27
CA ALA A 274 -5.71 8.32 -22.54
C ALA A 274 -4.62 7.24 -22.50
N ASP A 275 -3.40 7.61 -22.79
CA ASP A 275 -2.23 6.73 -22.78
C ASP A 275 -1.44 6.88 -21.50
N VAL A 276 -1.15 5.77 -20.85
CA VAL A 276 -0.46 5.73 -19.57
C VAL A 276 0.68 4.72 -19.65
N GLU A 277 1.89 5.22 -19.39
CA GLU A 277 3.13 4.45 -19.33
C GLU A 277 3.50 4.17 -17.89
N ILE A 278 3.77 2.91 -17.57
CA ILE A 278 4.22 2.47 -16.25
C ILE A 278 5.47 1.63 -16.42
N GLU A 279 6.55 1.98 -15.70
CA GLU A 279 7.80 1.23 -15.75
C GLU A 279 8.44 1.08 -14.38
N VAL A 280 9.17 0.00 -14.17
CA VAL A 280 10.06 -0.15 -13.01
C VAL A 280 11.39 0.56 -13.27
N LYS A 281 11.94 1.17 -12.21
CA LYS A 281 13.32 1.68 -12.18
C LYS A 281 14.11 0.84 -11.19
N PRO A 282 14.81 -0.19 -11.68
CA PRO A 282 15.55 -1.10 -10.81
C PRO A 282 16.66 -0.38 -10.05
N LYS A 283 16.84 -0.75 -8.78
CA LYS A 283 17.94 -0.27 -7.92
C LYS A 283 18.09 1.25 -7.92
N SER A 284 16.99 1.96 -7.79
CA SER A 284 16.92 3.41 -7.95
C SER A 284 16.95 4.21 -6.65
N ILE A 285 16.77 3.53 -5.49
CA ILE A 285 16.76 4.19 -4.18
C ILE A 285 17.45 3.33 -3.12
N CYS A 286 18.33 3.96 -2.31
CA CYS A 286 18.90 3.34 -1.12
C CYS A 286 17.96 3.52 0.07
N VAL A 287 17.66 2.45 0.81
CA VAL A 287 16.71 2.49 1.94
C VAL A 287 17.29 1.75 3.14
N VAL A 288 17.12 2.32 4.33
CA VAL A 288 17.40 1.63 5.60
C VAL A 288 16.30 0.60 5.83
N VAL A 289 16.67 -0.68 5.87
CA VAL A 289 15.73 -1.80 5.97
C VAL A 289 15.84 -2.51 7.31
N ASN A 290 14.79 -3.24 7.67
CA ASN A 290 14.81 -4.13 8.83
C ASN A 290 15.53 -5.45 8.48
N PRO A 291 16.74 -5.72 8.99
CA PRO A 291 17.46 -6.96 8.71
C PRO A 291 16.77 -8.21 9.27
N HIS A 292 15.78 -8.03 10.16
CA HIS A 292 14.96 -9.10 10.73
C HIS A 292 13.57 -9.18 10.11
N ALA A 293 13.40 -8.70 8.87
CA ALA A 293 12.11 -8.65 8.19
C ALA A 293 11.43 -10.02 8.08
N ASP A 294 12.18 -11.09 7.82
CA ASP A 294 11.65 -12.45 7.71
C ASP A 294 11.04 -12.97 9.03
N GLU A 295 11.64 -12.60 10.16
CA GLU A 295 11.09 -12.94 11.48
C GLU A 295 9.83 -12.14 11.78
N ALA A 296 9.82 -10.85 11.45
CA ALA A 296 8.67 -9.97 11.61
C ALA A 296 7.50 -10.39 10.71
N ALA A 297 7.77 -10.85 9.49
CA ALA A 297 6.75 -11.33 8.55
C ALA A 297 6.02 -12.59 9.04
N ARG A 298 6.64 -13.40 9.88
CA ARG A 298 6.04 -14.62 10.44
C ARG A 298 5.05 -14.34 11.57
N GLN A 299 5.08 -13.15 12.17
CA GLN A 299 4.16 -12.79 13.24
C GLN A 299 2.85 -12.24 12.67
N PRO A 300 1.69 -12.86 12.94
CA PRO A 300 0.41 -12.31 12.52
C PRO A 300 0.20 -10.96 13.23
N ASN A 301 -0.14 -9.93 12.47
CA ASN A 301 -0.52 -8.66 13.08
C ASN A 301 -1.94 -8.74 13.67
N MET A 302 -2.28 -7.79 14.57
CA MET A 302 -3.57 -7.78 15.27
C MET A 302 -4.78 -7.75 14.30
N MET A 303 -4.67 -7.09 13.14
CA MET A 303 -5.72 -7.07 12.12
C MET A 303 -5.86 -8.40 11.40
N GLN A 304 -4.75 -9.07 11.08
CA GLN A 304 -4.77 -10.42 10.49
C GLN A 304 -5.38 -11.43 11.45
N THR A 305 -5.06 -11.35 12.74
CA THR A 305 -5.67 -12.18 13.77
C THR A 305 -7.18 -11.94 13.86
N ALA A 306 -7.61 -10.67 13.94
CA ALA A 306 -9.02 -10.31 13.98
C ALA A 306 -9.76 -10.71 12.69
N ALA A 307 -9.16 -10.53 11.52
CA ALA A 307 -9.73 -10.96 10.25
C ALA A 307 -9.85 -12.49 10.17
N SER A 308 -8.85 -13.24 10.64
CA SER A 308 -8.87 -14.69 10.70
C SER A 308 -9.95 -15.21 11.63
N GLU A 309 -10.13 -14.58 12.80
CA GLU A 309 -11.21 -14.89 13.74
C GLU A 309 -12.59 -14.61 13.15
N LEU A 310 -12.74 -13.48 12.45
CA LEU A 310 -13.99 -13.14 11.78
C LEU A 310 -14.32 -14.15 10.68
N PHE A 311 -13.34 -14.53 9.88
CA PHE A 311 -13.48 -15.54 8.82
C PHE A 311 -13.88 -16.91 9.40
N TYR A 312 -13.22 -17.35 10.47
CA TYR A 312 -13.53 -18.58 11.16
C TYR A 312 -14.96 -18.56 11.72
N ASN A 313 -15.39 -17.44 12.31
CA ASN A 313 -16.74 -17.27 12.81
C ASN A 313 -17.80 -17.25 11.70
N MET A 314 -17.51 -16.59 10.57
CA MET A 314 -18.41 -16.58 9.40
C MET A 314 -18.56 -17.99 8.78
N ASP A 315 -17.47 -18.74 8.64
CA ASP A 315 -17.52 -20.11 8.13
C ASP A 315 -18.29 -21.05 9.06
N ARG A 316 -18.14 -20.85 10.37
CA ARG A 316 -18.92 -21.58 11.40
C ARG A 316 -20.40 -21.27 11.31
N ILE A 317 -20.79 -20.00 11.12
CA ILE A 317 -22.17 -19.58 10.93
C ILE A 317 -22.74 -20.18 9.64
N ARG A 318 -22.00 -20.07 8.53
CA ARG A 318 -22.38 -20.66 7.23
C ARG A 318 -22.62 -22.16 7.33
N THR A 319 -21.73 -22.87 8.03
CA THR A 319 -21.83 -24.32 8.26
C THR A 319 -23.05 -24.65 9.13
N GLN A 320 -23.34 -23.85 10.16
CA GLN A 320 -24.54 -24.02 11.00
C GLN A 320 -25.84 -23.82 10.20
N ILE A 321 -25.92 -22.74 9.39
CA ILE A 321 -27.09 -22.46 8.55
C ILE A 321 -27.32 -23.59 7.55
N THR A 322 -26.25 -24.08 6.90
CA THR A 322 -26.32 -25.19 5.94
C THR A 322 -26.80 -26.48 6.64
N ARG A 323 -26.34 -26.73 7.85
CA ARG A 323 -26.74 -27.91 8.66
C ARG A 323 -28.19 -27.82 9.11
N GLN A 324 -28.65 -26.63 9.52
CA GLN A 324 -30.06 -26.39 9.86
C GLN A 324 -30.96 -26.52 8.63
N GLY A 325 -30.56 -25.97 7.48
CA GLY A 325 -31.30 -26.11 6.23
C GLY A 325 -31.50 -27.59 5.80
N ARG A 326 -30.44 -28.41 5.91
CA ARG A 326 -30.53 -29.86 5.65
C ARG A 326 -31.45 -30.59 6.64
N ASN A 327 -31.43 -30.21 7.92
CA ASN A 327 -32.30 -30.79 8.93
C ASN A 327 -33.77 -30.42 8.68
N ILE A 328 -34.07 -29.20 8.29
CA ILE A 328 -35.43 -28.78 7.93
C ILE A 328 -35.93 -29.52 6.69
N GLN A 329 -35.10 -29.68 5.63
CA GLN A 329 -35.45 -30.45 4.46
C GLN A 329 -35.71 -31.95 4.79
N ALA A 330 -34.88 -32.54 5.64
CA ALA A 330 -35.05 -33.94 6.07
C ALA A 330 -36.34 -34.11 6.88
N THR A 331 -36.68 -33.14 7.72
CA THR A 331 -37.91 -33.15 8.53
C THR A 331 -39.14 -32.97 7.64
N ASN A 332 -39.10 -32.04 6.68
CA ASN A 332 -40.19 -31.83 5.71
C ASN A 332 -40.40 -33.06 4.80
N LEU A 333 -39.34 -33.72 4.37
CA LEU A 333 -39.42 -34.98 3.62
C LEU A 333 -40.04 -36.13 4.43
N LYS A 334 -39.72 -36.24 5.74
CA LYS A 334 -40.34 -37.21 6.65
C LYS A 334 -41.83 -36.94 6.88
N LEU A 335 -42.22 -35.66 6.99
CA LEU A 335 -43.62 -35.22 7.12
C LEU A 335 -44.43 -35.55 5.85
N LEU A 336 -43.89 -35.22 4.66
CA LEU A 336 -44.53 -35.54 3.38
C LEU A 336 -44.70 -37.03 3.16
N ARG A 337 -43.73 -37.86 3.55
CA ARG A 337 -43.87 -39.33 3.50
C ARG A 337 -44.95 -39.85 4.44
N LYS A 338 -45.14 -39.25 5.62
CA LYS A 338 -46.22 -39.60 6.55
C LYS A 338 -47.61 -39.18 6.06
N LEU A 339 -47.69 -38.08 5.30
CA LEU A 339 -48.96 -37.61 4.73
C LEU A 339 -49.38 -38.41 3.48
N ASN A 340 -48.45 -38.99 2.69
CA ASN A 340 -48.73 -39.82 1.53
C ASN A 340 -48.96 -41.28 1.87
N LEU A 341 -48.93 -41.67 3.13
CA LEU A 341 -49.24 -43.03 3.62
C LEU A 341 -50.63 -43.08 4.29
N LYS A 342 -51.47 -42.10 4.06
CA LYS A 342 -52.91 -42.10 4.29
C LYS A 342 -53.60 -41.84 2.92
#